data_b4f0947658c61b90c08e558d18a45cbf
#
_entry.id   b4f0947658c61b90c08e558d18a45cbf
#
_cell.length_a   1.000
_cell.length_b   1.000
_cell.length_c   1.000
_cell.angle_alpha   90.00
_cell.angle_beta   90.00
_cell.angle_gamma   90.00
#
_symmetry.space_group_name_H-M   'P 1'
#
loop_
_entity.id
_entity.type
_entity.pdbx_description
1 polymer ?
#
loop_
_entity_poly.entity_id
_entity_poly.type
_entity_poly.pdbx_seq_one_letter_code
_entity_poly.pdbx_strand_id
1 'polypeptide(L)'
;IENGIDYDRLSGIPLKEEDGWVDIGAVVRLAPIKDIKTMIYAFFELSAHVKNVRLHIMGGVDDEEYAQECYELVKQLKLENIIFTGRVDIVKYMEKLDFTILTSISEGQPLSVLESFAARRPCVTTDVGCCRELLEGKEEDVYGKAGYYVAPMYRDGLALAMEKMCESRSRRLRMGKNGQAR
;
A
#
# COMPACT_ATOMS: atom_id res chain seq x y z
N ILE A 1 14.73 -13.17 -16.17
CA ILE A 1 13.83 -13.98 -15.31
C ILE A 1 12.66 -13.06 -15.01
N GLU A 2 11.50 -13.35 -15.59
CA GLU A 2 10.28 -12.64 -15.23
C GLU A 2 9.92 -13.02 -13.80
N ASN A 3 9.83 -12.03 -12.93
CA ASN A 3 9.33 -12.22 -11.58
C ASN A 3 7.82 -12.39 -11.67
N GLY A 4 7.32 -13.59 -11.41
CA GLY A 4 5.89 -13.90 -11.35
C GLY A 4 5.31 -13.71 -9.96
N ILE A 5 4.01 -13.44 -9.91
CA ILE A 5 3.19 -13.49 -8.69
C ILE A 5 2.28 -14.72 -8.74
N ASP A 6 1.78 -15.16 -7.59
CA ASP A 6 0.78 -16.24 -7.50
C ASP A 6 -0.62 -15.68 -7.81
N TYR A 7 -0.85 -15.40 -9.10
CA TYR A 7 -2.08 -14.77 -9.55
C TYR A 7 -3.33 -15.59 -9.20
N ASP A 8 -3.29 -16.89 -9.36
CA ASP A 8 -4.46 -17.76 -9.14
C ASP A 8 -4.94 -17.69 -7.69
N ARG A 9 -4.02 -17.74 -6.73
CA ARG A 9 -4.36 -17.61 -5.32
C ARG A 9 -4.82 -16.20 -4.97
N LEU A 10 -4.18 -15.17 -5.51
CA LEU A 10 -4.50 -13.76 -5.23
C LEU A 10 -5.83 -13.34 -5.85
N SER A 11 -6.11 -13.73 -7.08
CA SER A 11 -7.35 -13.35 -7.78
C SER A 11 -8.62 -13.94 -7.16
N GLY A 12 -8.50 -15.06 -6.47
CA GLY A 12 -9.59 -15.71 -5.74
C GLY A 12 -9.93 -15.11 -4.37
N ILE A 13 -9.12 -14.16 -3.87
CA ILE A 13 -9.34 -13.55 -2.55
C ILE A 13 -10.64 -12.75 -2.52
N PRO A 14 -11.53 -12.94 -1.51
CA PRO A 14 -12.71 -12.13 -1.34
C PRO A 14 -12.35 -10.67 -1.05
N LEU A 15 -13.23 -9.75 -1.40
CA LEU A 15 -13.12 -8.36 -0.98
C LEU A 15 -13.41 -8.27 0.51
N LYS A 16 -12.70 -7.36 1.19
CA LYS A 16 -12.97 -7.08 2.60
C LYS A 16 -14.42 -6.64 2.80
N GLU A 17 -15.08 -7.22 3.79
CA GLU A 17 -16.40 -6.78 4.24
C GLU A 17 -16.31 -5.41 4.94
N GLU A 18 -17.38 -4.62 4.86
CA GLU A 18 -17.46 -3.34 5.58
C GLU A 18 -17.63 -3.58 7.07
N ASP A 19 -16.66 -3.14 7.85
CA ASP A 19 -16.66 -3.21 9.31
C ASP A 19 -16.53 -1.81 9.97
N GLY A 20 -16.63 -0.75 9.18
CA GLY A 20 -16.44 0.63 9.63
C GLY A 20 -14.98 1.06 9.72
N TRP A 21 -14.02 0.19 9.39
CA TRP A 21 -12.59 0.48 9.35
C TRP A 21 -12.05 0.46 7.93
N VAL A 22 -11.06 1.32 7.67
CA VAL A 22 -10.26 1.26 6.45
C VAL A 22 -8.89 0.69 6.81
N ASP A 23 -8.57 -0.46 6.23
CA ASP A 23 -7.30 -1.15 6.46
C ASP A 23 -6.36 -0.97 5.28
N ILE A 24 -5.24 -0.31 5.53
CA ILE A 24 -4.19 -0.03 4.56
C ILE A 24 -3.06 -1.03 4.76
N GLY A 25 -2.61 -1.69 3.70
CA GLY A 25 -1.51 -2.65 3.77
C GLY A 25 -0.25 -2.17 3.09
N ALA A 26 0.90 -2.41 3.69
CA ALA A 26 2.21 -2.26 3.08
C ALA A 26 2.93 -3.60 3.07
N VAL A 27 3.08 -4.21 1.90
CA VAL A 27 3.87 -5.45 1.72
C VAL A 27 5.32 -5.04 1.47
N VAL A 28 6.12 -5.02 2.53
CA VAL A 28 7.42 -4.36 2.49
C VAL A 28 8.38 -4.94 3.55
N ARG A 29 9.65 -5.09 3.18
CA ARG A 29 10.72 -5.38 4.15
C ARG A 29 11.15 -4.09 4.84
N LEU A 30 11.48 -4.15 6.13
CA LEU A 30 11.96 -2.98 6.87
C LEU A 30 13.42 -2.71 6.49
N ALA A 31 13.59 -1.79 5.55
CA ALA A 31 14.89 -1.34 5.02
C ALA A 31 14.81 0.13 4.58
N PRO A 32 15.91 0.91 4.65
CA PRO A 32 15.91 2.33 4.32
C PRO A 32 15.36 2.67 2.93
N ILE A 33 15.65 1.85 1.93
CA ILE A 33 15.18 2.04 0.55
C ILE A 33 13.64 2.01 0.40
N LYS A 34 12.94 1.41 1.37
CA LYS A 34 11.49 1.31 1.41
C LYS A 34 10.80 2.53 2.03
N ASP A 35 11.58 3.41 2.63
CA ASP A 35 11.17 4.69 3.21
C ASP A 35 9.90 4.60 4.09
N ILE A 36 9.92 3.65 5.02
CA ILE A 36 8.80 3.40 5.94
C ILE A 36 8.59 4.59 6.88
N LYS A 37 9.63 5.37 7.16
CA LYS A 37 9.49 6.57 7.98
C LYS A 37 8.56 7.60 7.32
N THR A 38 8.72 7.87 6.03
CA THR A 38 7.78 8.74 5.28
C THR A 38 6.37 8.17 5.29
N MET A 39 6.20 6.85 5.17
CA MET A 39 4.91 6.18 5.30
C MET A 39 4.27 6.43 6.67
N ILE A 40 5.03 6.29 7.76
CA ILE A 40 4.56 6.52 9.13
C ILE A 40 4.14 7.98 9.33
N TYR A 41 4.94 8.94 8.85
CA TYR A 41 4.58 10.36 8.91
C TYR A 41 3.32 10.68 8.11
N ALA A 42 3.20 10.16 6.90
CA ALA A 42 2.00 10.35 6.07
C ALA A 42 0.75 9.75 6.74
N PHE A 43 0.90 8.59 7.37
CA PHE A 43 -0.18 7.95 8.13
C PHE A 43 -0.54 8.74 9.40
N PHE A 44 0.42 9.35 10.07
CA PHE A 44 0.18 10.24 11.20
C PHE A 44 -0.70 11.43 10.76
N GLU A 45 -0.38 12.08 9.65
CA GLU A 45 -1.19 13.17 9.08
C GLU A 45 -2.58 12.69 8.68
N LEU A 46 -2.70 11.54 8.02
CA LEU A 46 -3.97 10.93 7.66
C LEU A 46 -4.85 10.69 8.90
N SER A 47 -4.30 10.12 9.96
CA SER A 47 -5.04 9.75 11.16
C SER A 47 -5.55 10.96 11.97
N ALA A 48 -5.04 12.15 11.71
CA ALA A 48 -5.58 13.40 12.26
C ALA A 48 -6.94 13.76 11.63
N HIS A 49 -7.16 13.40 10.37
CA HIS A 49 -8.36 13.75 9.61
C HIS A 49 -9.33 12.57 9.45
N VAL A 50 -8.80 11.37 9.29
CA VAL A 50 -9.60 10.14 9.07
C VAL A 50 -9.60 9.30 10.34
N LYS A 51 -10.80 9.05 10.88
CA LYS A 51 -10.99 8.10 11.99
C LYS A 51 -11.14 6.69 11.45
N ASN A 52 -10.98 5.70 12.32
CA ASN A 52 -11.16 4.29 11.97
C ASN A 52 -10.29 3.84 10.77
N VAL A 53 -9.01 4.23 10.78
CA VAL A 53 -8.01 3.80 9.80
C VAL A 53 -6.90 3.04 10.50
N ARG A 54 -6.40 1.96 9.89
CA ARG A 54 -5.28 1.15 10.36
C ARG A 54 -4.26 0.95 9.26
N LEU A 55 -2.99 0.93 9.63
CA LEU A 55 -1.88 0.63 8.73
C LEU A 55 -1.22 -0.68 9.15
N HIS A 56 -1.17 -1.64 8.26
CA HIS A 56 -0.55 -2.94 8.45
C HIS A 56 0.76 -3.01 7.65
N ILE A 57 1.89 -3.04 8.33
CA ILE A 57 3.22 -3.17 7.72
C ILE A 57 3.63 -4.64 7.78
N MET A 58 3.59 -5.29 6.61
CA MET A 58 3.76 -6.74 6.44
C MET A 58 5.08 -7.04 5.79
N GLY A 59 5.99 -7.62 6.54
CA GLY A 59 7.29 -8.03 6.04
C GLY A 59 8.32 -8.23 7.14
N GLY A 60 9.42 -8.84 6.80
CA GLY A 60 10.53 -9.07 7.72
C GLY A 60 11.44 -7.86 7.85
N VAL A 61 12.30 -7.93 8.84
CA VAL A 61 13.38 -6.96 9.06
C VAL A 61 14.57 -7.32 8.20
N ASP A 62 15.03 -6.39 7.38
CA ASP A 62 16.28 -6.49 6.62
C ASP A 62 17.41 -5.69 7.28
N ASP A 63 17.04 -4.58 7.94
CA ASP A 63 17.93 -3.67 8.63
C ASP A 63 17.39 -3.42 10.04
N GLU A 64 18.05 -3.97 11.04
CA GLU A 64 17.63 -3.93 12.44
C GLU A 64 17.64 -2.51 13.01
N GLU A 65 18.63 -1.71 12.67
CA GLU A 65 18.76 -0.33 13.14
C GLU A 65 17.61 0.52 12.57
N TYR A 66 17.37 0.41 11.28
CA TYR A 66 16.27 1.09 10.62
C TYR A 66 14.89 0.65 11.15
N ALA A 67 14.70 -0.65 11.39
CA ALA A 67 13.46 -1.15 11.97
C ALA A 67 13.24 -0.58 13.36
N GLN A 68 14.26 -0.54 14.19
CA GLN A 68 14.19 0.05 15.54
C GLN A 68 13.80 1.54 15.47
N GLU A 69 14.40 2.30 14.55
CA GLU A 69 14.04 3.70 14.33
C GLU A 69 12.57 3.87 13.92
N CYS A 70 12.03 2.96 13.09
CA CYS A 70 10.62 2.96 12.71
C CYS A 70 9.70 2.70 13.92
N TYR A 71 10.04 1.73 14.78
CA TYR A 71 9.27 1.44 15.98
C TYR A 71 9.28 2.60 16.97
N GLU A 72 10.44 3.22 17.17
CA GLU A 72 10.58 4.41 18.03
C GLU A 72 9.77 5.60 17.48
N LEU A 73 9.77 5.82 16.17
CA LEU A 73 8.98 6.86 15.53
C LEU A 73 7.48 6.68 15.79
N VAL A 74 6.96 5.45 15.63
CA VAL A 74 5.56 5.14 15.93
C VAL A 74 5.21 5.45 17.39
N LYS A 75 6.11 5.09 18.32
CA LYS A 75 5.95 5.37 19.75
C LYS A 75 5.99 6.88 20.04
N GLN A 76 6.94 7.62 19.44
CA GLN A 76 7.07 9.08 19.61
C GLN A 76 5.81 9.81 19.12
N LEU A 77 5.26 9.37 17.99
CA LEU A 77 4.03 9.93 17.41
C LEU A 77 2.75 9.43 18.11
N LYS A 78 2.86 8.51 19.08
CA LYS A 78 1.74 7.91 19.83
C LYS A 78 0.69 7.29 18.92
N LEU A 79 1.12 6.62 17.85
CA LEU A 79 0.25 5.93 16.91
C LEU A 79 -0.08 4.53 17.44
N GLU A 80 -1.35 4.28 17.73
CA GLU A 80 -1.84 2.99 18.23
C GLU A 80 -2.43 2.09 17.13
N ASN A 81 -2.62 2.64 15.95
CA ASN A 81 -3.28 2.00 14.80
C ASN A 81 -2.30 1.63 13.67
N ILE A 82 -1.02 1.49 13.97
CA ILE A 82 -0.02 0.87 13.11
C ILE A 82 0.32 -0.52 13.65
N ILE A 83 0.28 -1.52 12.77
CA ILE A 83 0.50 -2.92 13.10
C ILE A 83 1.70 -3.42 12.28
N PHE A 84 2.79 -3.76 12.96
CA PHE A 84 3.92 -4.48 12.35
C PHE A 84 3.65 -5.97 12.49
N THR A 85 3.39 -6.65 11.38
CA THR A 85 2.99 -8.06 11.39
C THR A 85 4.15 -9.03 11.36
N GLY A 86 5.35 -8.56 10.98
CA GLY A 86 6.42 -9.44 10.56
C GLY A 86 6.06 -10.17 9.25
N ARG A 87 6.67 -11.32 9.02
CA ARG A 87 6.37 -12.16 7.85
C ARG A 87 5.04 -12.86 8.03
N VAL A 88 4.14 -12.71 7.07
CA VAL A 88 2.80 -13.32 7.05
C VAL A 88 2.52 -13.95 5.67
N ASP A 89 1.53 -14.83 5.61
CA ASP A 89 0.98 -15.27 4.33
C ASP A 89 0.21 -14.11 3.69
N ILE A 90 0.80 -13.47 2.71
CA ILE A 90 0.26 -12.28 2.03
C ILE A 90 -1.10 -12.57 1.42
N VAL A 91 -1.29 -13.76 0.84
CA VAL A 91 -2.56 -14.14 0.22
C VAL A 91 -3.68 -14.07 1.25
N LYS A 92 -3.50 -14.70 2.41
CA LYS A 92 -4.51 -14.67 3.49
C LYS A 92 -4.67 -13.28 4.10
N TYR A 93 -3.59 -12.51 4.17
CA TYR A 93 -3.64 -11.19 4.80
C TYR A 93 -4.36 -10.16 3.91
N MET A 94 -4.26 -10.28 2.59
CA MET A 94 -4.95 -9.40 1.63
C MET A 94 -6.46 -9.34 1.81
N GLU A 95 -7.09 -10.39 2.35
CA GLU A 95 -8.54 -10.40 2.65
C GLU A 95 -8.95 -9.27 3.59
N LYS A 96 -8.04 -8.86 4.47
CA LYS A 96 -8.28 -7.83 5.51
C LYS A 96 -8.09 -6.40 5.02
N LEU A 97 -7.58 -6.21 3.81
CA LEU A 97 -7.14 -4.91 3.32
C LEU A 97 -8.13 -4.26 2.35
N ASP A 98 -8.25 -2.95 2.47
CA ASP A 98 -9.01 -2.11 1.53
C ASP A 98 -8.17 -1.63 0.36
N PHE A 99 -6.93 -1.25 0.62
CA PHE A 99 -5.95 -0.85 -0.39
C PHE A 99 -4.52 -0.99 0.14
N THR A 100 -3.53 -0.83 -0.73
CA THR A 100 -2.12 -0.94 -0.33
C THR A 100 -1.34 0.35 -0.58
N ILE A 101 -0.20 0.48 0.09
CA ILE A 101 0.73 1.59 -0.05
C ILE A 101 2.15 1.10 -0.28
N LEU A 102 2.89 1.79 -1.14
CA LEU A 102 4.32 1.61 -1.38
C LEU A 102 5.02 2.97 -1.38
N THR A 103 6.01 3.15 -0.53
CA THR A 103 6.73 4.43 -0.34
C THR A 103 8.19 4.38 -0.76
N SER A 104 8.61 3.34 -1.45
CA SER A 104 10.01 3.12 -1.84
C SER A 104 10.62 4.34 -2.54
N ILE A 105 11.91 4.56 -2.28
CA ILE A 105 12.71 5.59 -2.95
C ILE A 105 13.13 5.12 -4.35
N SER A 106 13.30 3.81 -4.52
CA SER A 106 13.66 3.18 -5.80
C SER A 106 13.05 1.80 -5.91
N GLU A 107 12.53 1.48 -7.08
CA GLU A 107 12.02 0.17 -7.47
C GLU A 107 12.31 -0.08 -8.95
N GLY A 108 12.44 -1.35 -9.33
CA GLY A 108 12.33 -1.76 -10.73
C GLY A 108 10.86 -2.04 -11.07
N GLN A 109 10.44 -3.27 -10.81
CA GLN A 109 9.04 -3.70 -10.90
C GLN A 109 8.57 -4.15 -9.51
N PRO A 110 7.70 -3.38 -8.83
CA PRO A 110 7.26 -3.70 -7.48
C PRO A 110 6.23 -4.85 -7.51
N LEU A 111 6.65 -6.05 -7.10
CA LEU A 111 5.76 -7.22 -7.03
C LEU A 111 4.57 -6.98 -6.10
N SER A 112 4.76 -6.23 -5.01
CA SER A 112 3.69 -5.89 -4.07
C SER A 112 2.53 -5.14 -4.70
N VAL A 113 2.79 -4.31 -5.74
CA VAL A 113 1.74 -3.63 -6.51
C VAL A 113 1.00 -4.62 -7.39
N LEU A 114 1.71 -5.53 -8.07
CA LEU A 114 1.09 -6.59 -8.87
C LEU A 114 0.25 -7.56 -8.02
N GLU A 115 0.76 -7.95 -6.85
CA GLU A 115 0.01 -8.78 -5.88
C GLU A 115 -1.27 -8.08 -5.41
N SER A 116 -1.18 -6.78 -5.14
CA SER A 116 -2.32 -5.95 -4.75
C SER A 116 -3.37 -5.91 -5.86
N PHE A 117 -2.96 -5.69 -7.10
CA PHE A 117 -3.85 -5.66 -8.26
C PHE A 117 -4.51 -7.01 -8.51
N ALA A 118 -3.75 -8.11 -8.47
CA ALA A 118 -4.31 -9.46 -8.59
C ALA A 118 -5.41 -9.68 -7.54
N ALA A 119 -5.23 -9.18 -6.32
CA ALA A 119 -6.20 -9.23 -5.23
C ALA A 119 -7.30 -8.15 -5.30
N ARG A 120 -7.39 -7.37 -6.37
CA ARG A 120 -8.34 -6.24 -6.54
C ARG A 120 -8.22 -5.16 -5.48
N ARG A 121 -7.00 -4.93 -4.96
CA ARG A 121 -6.71 -3.80 -4.05
C ARG A 121 -6.02 -2.70 -4.85
N PRO A 122 -6.57 -1.47 -4.88
CA PRO A 122 -5.88 -0.35 -5.49
C PRO A 122 -4.67 0.04 -4.66
N CYS A 123 -3.75 0.82 -5.25
CA CYS A 123 -2.51 1.21 -4.58
C CYS A 123 -2.34 2.72 -4.49
N VAL A 124 -1.66 3.15 -3.43
CA VAL A 124 -1.00 4.46 -3.37
C VAL A 124 0.50 4.20 -3.42
N THR A 125 1.23 4.80 -4.36
CA THR A 125 2.66 4.55 -4.53
C THR A 125 3.46 5.83 -4.67
N THR A 126 4.76 5.72 -4.43
CA THR A 126 5.72 6.69 -4.96
C THR A 126 5.92 6.46 -6.46
N ASP A 127 6.26 7.54 -7.19
CA ASP A 127 6.53 7.51 -8.64
C ASP A 127 7.94 6.99 -8.91
N VAL A 128 8.13 5.69 -8.75
CA VAL A 128 9.41 4.99 -8.93
C VAL A 128 9.24 3.77 -9.84
N GLY A 129 10.28 3.45 -10.61
CA GLY A 129 10.24 2.34 -11.56
C GLY A 129 9.05 2.43 -12.51
N CYS A 130 8.30 1.34 -12.62
CA CYS A 130 7.10 1.29 -13.46
C CYS A 130 5.78 1.62 -12.72
N CYS A 131 5.83 2.16 -11.48
CA CYS A 131 4.62 2.42 -10.68
C CYS A 131 3.59 3.27 -11.40
N ARG A 132 4.00 4.38 -12.04
CA ARG A 132 3.08 5.26 -12.77
C ARG A 132 2.35 4.51 -13.88
N GLU A 133 3.08 3.74 -14.69
CA GLU A 133 2.51 2.93 -15.76
C GLU A 133 1.54 1.88 -15.22
N LEU A 134 1.88 1.22 -14.11
CA LEU A 134 0.98 0.26 -13.47
C LEU A 134 -0.31 0.92 -12.97
N LEU A 135 -0.27 2.15 -12.46
CA LEU A 135 -1.43 2.83 -11.89
C LEU A 135 -2.31 3.53 -12.92
N GLU A 136 -1.74 4.10 -13.96
CA GLU A 136 -2.47 4.87 -14.99
C GLU A 136 -2.66 4.12 -16.30
N GLY A 137 -1.83 3.11 -16.58
CA GLY A 137 -1.76 2.42 -17.87
C GLY A 137 -0.90 3.14 -18.90
N LYS A 138 -0.71 2.50 -20.05
CA LYS A 138 -0.11 3.09 -21.25
C LYS A 138 -1.15 3.82 -22.08
N GLU A 139 -0.75 4.53 -23.15
CA GLU A 139 -1.65 5.32 -24.01
C GLU A 139 -2.86 4.54 -24.55
N GLU A 140 -2.72 3.23 -24.76
CA GLU A 140 -3.80 2.37 -25.26
C GLU A 140 -4.64 1.71 -24.15
N ASP A 141 -4.34 2.00 -22.88
CA ASP A 141 -5.03 1.40 -21.73
C ASP A 141 -6.45 1.96 -21.58
N VAL A 142 -7.42 1.06 -21.58
CA VAL A 142 -8.85 1.40 -21.51
C VAL A 142 -9.45 1.20 -20.12
N TYR A 143 -8.68 0.65 -19.16
CA TYR A 143 -9.21 0.26 -17.85
C TYR A 143 -9.36 1.43 -16.87
N GLY A 144 -8.54 2.47 -17.03
CA GLY A 144 -8.54 3.64 -16.15
C GLY A 144 -7.65 3.46 -14.91
N LYS A 145 -7.65 4.46 -14.03
CA LYS A 145 -6.74 4.49 -12.87
C LYS A 145 -6.96 3.34 -11.90
N ALA A 146 -5.85 2.75 -11.45
CA ALA A 146 -5.81 1.70 -10.44
C ALA A 146 -5.30 2.19 -9.07
N GLY A 147 -5.05 3.49 -8.93
CA GLY A 147 -4.56 4.10 -7.71
C GLY A 147 -4.04 5.52 -7.89
N TYR A 148 -3.20 5.95 -6.96
CA TYR A 148 -2.55 7.26 -6.97
C TYR A 148 -1.05 7.10 -6.80
N TYR A 149 -0.27 7.98 -7.42
CA TYR A 149 1.17 8.08 -7.21
C TYR A 149 1.56 9.51 -6.83
N VAL A 150 2.65 9.64 -6.10
CA VAL A 150 3.24 10.91 -5.67
C VAL A 150 4.76 10.86 -5.80
N ALA A 151 5.43 12.01 -5.71
CA ALA A 151 6.88 12.03 -5.69
C ALA A 151 7.44 11.23 -4.48
N PRO A 152 8.60 10.57 -4.60
CA PRO A 152 9.28 9.95 -3.46
C PRO A 152 9.53 10.95 -2.34
N MET A 153 9.48 10.49 -1.07
CA MET A 153 9.70 11.27 0.14
C MET A 153 8.69 12.43 0.36
N TYR A 154 7.60 12.47 -0.40
CA TYR A 154 6.57 13.51 -0.29
C TYR A 154 5.43 13.05 0.61
N ARG A 155 5.59 13.21 1.94
CA ARG A 155 4.65 12.73 2.96
C ARG A 155 3.26 13.36 2.84
N ASP A 156 3.17 14.67 2.60
CA ASP A 156 1.88 15.38 2.50
C ASP A 156 1.08 14.87 1.30
N GLY A 157 1.75 14.65 0.15
CA GLY A 157 1.14 14.06 -1.03
C GLY A 157 0.65 12.62 -0.79
N LEU A 158 1.42 11.82 -0.04
CA LEU A 158 1.02 10.46 0.35
C LEU A 158 -0.20 10.50 1.29
N ALA A 159 -0.21 11.39 2.27
CA ALA A 159 -1.33 11.56 3.19
C ALA A 159 -2.61 11.92 2.42
N LEU A 160 -2.56 12.90 1.52
CA LEU A 160 -3.68 13.31 0.67
C LEU A 160 -4.17 12.19 -0.25
N ALA A 161 -3.24 11.41 -0.83
CA ALA A 161 -3.60 10.28 -1.68
C ALA A 161 -4.31 9.17 -0.90
N MET A 162 -3.82 8.85 0.30
CA MET A 162 -4.49 7.91 1.21
C MET A 162 -5.85 8.43 1.66
N GLU A 163 -5.98 9.72 1.99
CA GLU A 163 -7.26 10.34 2.36
C GLU A 163 -8.31 10.18 1.25
N LYS A 164 -7.94 10.47 0.00
CA LYS A 164 -8.81 10.23 -1.17
C LYS A 164 -9.23 8.77 -1.32
N MET A 165 -8.34 7.82 -1.00
CA MET A 165 -8.70 6.40 -0.97
C MET A 165 -9.69 6.08 0.14
N CYS A 166 -9.54 6.68 1.32
CA CYS A 166 -10.42 6.46 2.47
C CYS A 166 -11.84 6.98 2.23
N GLU A 167 -12.02 8.10 1.52
CA GLU A 167 -13.30 8.78 1.30
C GLU A 167 -14.37 7.91 0.63
N SER A 168 -14.01 6.96 -0.24
CA SER A 168 -14.98 6.28 -1.09
C SER A 168 -14.65 4.81 -1.33
N ARG A 169 -15.44 3.93 -0.75
CA ARG A 169 -15.38 2.48 -1.02
C ARG A 169 -15.62 2.16 -2.50
N SER A 170 -16.60 2.80 -3.13
CA SER A 170 -16.88 2.58 -4.55
C SER A 170 -15.71 2.95 -5.45
N ARG A 171 -14.95 4.00 -5.10
CA ARG A 171 -13.70 4.37 -5.77
C ARG A 171 -12.64 3.28 -5.62
N ARG A 172 -12.43 2.77 -4.40
CA ARG A 172 -11.47 1.67 -4.15
C ARG A 172 -11.82 0.43 -4.96
N LEU A 173 -13.09 0.03 -4.96
CA LEU A 173 -13.55 -1.15 -5.70
C LEU A 173 -13.37 -1.00 -7.21
N ARG A 174 -13.67 0.17 -7.78
CA ARG A 174 -13.47 0.46 -9.19
C ARG A 174 -11.99 0.44 -9.56
N MET A 175 -11.15 1.14 -8.80
CA MET A 175 -9.70 1.16 -9.04
C MET A 175 -9.07 -0.22 -8.87
N GLY A 176 -9.51 -1.01 -7.89
CA GLY A 176 -9.06 -2.38 -7.71
C GLY A 176 -9.40 -3.28 -8.91
N LYS A 177 -10.60 -3.15 -9.48
CA LYS A 177 -10.97 -3.85 -10.72
C LYS A 177 -10.11 -3.41 -11.90
N ASN A 178 -9.83 -2.11 -12.04
CA ASN A 178 -8.97 -1.59 -13.09
C ASN A 178 -7.56 -2.19 -13.01
N GLY A 179 -6.98 -2.25 -11.81
CA GLY A 179 -5.67 -2.87 -11.58
C GLY A 179 -5.65 -4.36 -11.92
N GLN A 180 -6.68 -5.11 -11.51
CA GLN A 180 -6.75 -6.55 -11.83
C GLN A 180 -6.91 -6.81 -13.33
N ALA A 181 -7.60 -5.95 -14.05
CA ALA A 181 -7.82 -6.10 -15.49
C ALA A 181 -6.59 -5.73 -16.33
N ARG A 182 -5.69 -4.92 -15.80
CA ARG A 182 -4.41 -4.53 -16.40
C ARG A 182 -3.34 -5.59 -16.22
#